data_145a6354d698e5575f5dbbef1dd3409d
#
_entry.id   145a6354d698e5575f5dbbef1dd3409d
#
_cell.length_a   1.000
_cell.length_b   1.000
_cell.length_c   1.000
_cell.angle_alpha   90.00
_cell.angle_beta   90.00
_cell.angle_gamma   90.00
#
_symmetry.space_group_name_H-M   'P 1'
#
loop_
_entity.id
_entity.type
_entity.pdbx_description
1 polymer ?
#
loop_
_entity_poly.entity_id
_entity_poly.type
_entity_poly.pdbx_seq_one_letter_code
_entity_poly.pdbx_strand_id
1 'polypeptide(L)'
;MMCNKRSIADKIYDQMKKHFKCSEPNIVEEISGVSMYIYEPSYMRKIGEEPISVYTTIPDGDVPKCLFNGFKKALHPIYKFDSAPEKRFAIVCEQNEEVIKWLRPAAKQFNLFYGNGQRYEPDFVVETSDTMYLVEIKGEDKLNDENNLQKKQRAVRYCQVASVYASGHGLKQWKHLYIPSQQVQTNSSFTMLAQRFDVTQENEE
;
A
#
# COMPACT_ATOMS: atom_id res chain seq x y z
N MET A 1 -9.52 2.11 49.21
CA MET A 1 -8.36 1.55 48.45
C MET A 1 -8.83 1.21 47.04
N MET A 2 -8.61 2.11 46.05
CA MET A 2 -8.92 1.81 44.65
C MET A 2 -7.77 0.97 44.10
N CYS A 3 -8.02 -0.32 43.89
CA CYS A 3 -7.08 -1.21 43.24
C CYS A 3 -6.95 -0.79 41.76
N ASN A 4 -5.77 -0.39 41.36
CA ASN A 4 -5.50 0.10 39.99
C ASN A 4 -5.57 -1.08 39.02
N LYS A 5 -6.75 -1.29 38.39
CA LYS A 5 -7.03 -2.40 37.48
C LYS A 5 -6.02 -2.54 36.34
N ARG A 6 -5.47 -1.41 35.84
CA ARG A 6 -4.40 -1.42 34.83
C ARG A 6 -3.12 -2.06 35.36
N SER A 7 -2.67 -1.73 36.56
CA SER A 7 -1.45 -2.31 37.15
C SER A 7 -1.53 -3.84 37.35
N ILE A 8 -2.73 -4.40 37.56
CA ILE A 8 -2.94 -5.85 37.69
C ILE A 8 -2.90 -6.51 36.30
N ALA A 9 -3.55 -5.90 35.31
CA ALA A 9 -3.54 -6.41 33.94
C ALA A 9 -2.12 -6.42 33.36
N ASP A 10 -1.34 -5.34 33.57
CA ASP A 10 0.04 -5.24 33.13
C ASP A 10 0.93 -6.32 33.78
N LYS A 11 0.78 -6.58 35.08
CA LYS A 11 1.51 -7.63 35.80
C LYS A 11 1.14 -9.03 35.31
N ILE A 12 -0.12 -9.28 35.01
CA ILE A 12 -0.58 -10.57 34.44
C ILE A 12 0.01 -10.74 33.06
N TYR A 13 -0.03 -9.71 32.21
CA TYR A 13 0.53 -9.72 30.87
C TYR A 13 2.04 -9.98 30.87
N ASP A 14 2.78 -9.33 31.76
CA ASP A 14 4.22 -9.56 31.91
C ASP A 14 4.56 -10.95 32.42
N GLN A 15 3.75 -11.51 33.30
CA GLN A 15 3.89 -12.90 33.73
C GLN A 15 3.55 -13.90 32.61
N MET A 16 2.50 -13.64 31.86
CA MET A 16 2.17 -14.46 30.70
C MET A 16 3.28 -14.45 29.65
N LYS A 17 3.88 -13.30 29.34
CA LYS A 17 5.04 -13.21 28.45
C LYS A 17 6.24 -14.04 28.92
N LYS A 18 6.51 -14.11 30.21
CA LYS A 18 7.62 -14.90 30.76
C LYS A 18 7.40 -16.41 30.67
N HIS A 19 6.17 -16.86 30.66
CA HIS A 19 5.81 -18.27 30.64
C HIS A 19 5.37 -18.78 29.26
N PHE A 20 5.03 -17.90 28.32
CA PHE A 20 4.80 -18.26 26.93
C PHE A 20 6.15 -18.36 26.21
N LYS A 21 6.69 -19.56 26.12
CA LYS A 21 7.60 -19.89 25.04
C LYS A 21 6.73 -20.05 23.80
N CYS A 22 6.57 -18.97 23.04
CA CYS A 22 6.14 -19.08 21.67
C CYS A 22 7.25 -19.84 20.94
N SER A 23 7.10 -21.13 20.70
CA SER A 23 7.72 -21.73 19.54
C SER A 23 7.19 -20.91 18.37
N GLU A 24 8.08 -20.30 17.59
CA GLU A 24 7.66 -19.60 16.37
C GLU A 24 6.73 -20.55 15.64
N PRO A 25 5.48 -20.18 15.37
CA PRO A 25 4.62 -21.03 14.59
C PRO A 25 5.34 -21.23 13.26
N ASN A 26 5.53 -22.47 12.83
CA ASN A 26 5.89 -22.75 11.43
C ASN A 26 4.72 -22.24 10.59
N ILE A 27 4.78 -20.96 10.23
CA ILE A 27 3.82 -20.35 9.32
C ILE A 27 4.15 -20.92 7.95
N VAL A 28 3.43 -21.97 7.58
CA VAL A 28 3.40 -22.43 6.19
C VAL A 28 2.55 -21.42 5.43
N GLU A 29 3.17 -20.59 4.62
CA GLU A 29 2.44 -19.70 3.72
C GLU A 29 1.84 -20.56 2.60
N GLU A 30 0.55 -20.82 2.67
CA GLU A 30 -0.20 -21.47 1.61
C GLU A 30 -0.77 -20.41 0.68
N ILE A 31 -0.36 -20.45 -0.59
CA ILE A 31 -0.88 -19.53 -1.61
C ILE A 31 -2.03 -20.25 -2.30
N SER A 32 -3.23 -19.79 -2.04
CA SER A 32 -4.40 -20.19 -2.82
C SER A 32 -4.69 -19.09 -3.86
N GLY A 33 -4.77 -19.48 -5.15
CA GLY A 33 -5.21 -18.59 -6.21
C GLY A 33 -6.71 -18.32 -6.10
N VAL A 34 -7.10 -17.46 -5.18
CA VAL A 34 -8.49 -17.02 -5.04
C VAL A 34 -8.66 -15.71 -5.79
N SER A 35 -9.67 -15.64 -6.66
CA SER A 35 -10.06 -14.37 -7.28
C SER A 35 -10.43 -13.35 -6.20
N MET A 36 -9.71 -12.23 -6.17
CA MET A 36 -10.00 -11.15 -5.25
C MET A 36 -11.09 -10.26 -5.83
N TYR A 37 -12.17 -10.07 -5.07
CA TYR A 37 -13.18 -9.06 -5.42
C TYR A 37 -12.61 -7.67 -5.17
N ILE A 38 -12.70 -6.79 -6.18
CA ILE A 38 -12.23 -5.41 -6.05
C ILE A 38 -13.40 -4.55 -5.59
N TYR A 39 -13.25 -3.97 -4.40
CA TYR A 39 -14.27 -3.09 -3.82
C TYR A 39 -14.18 -1.70 -4.42
N GLU A 40 -15.36 -1.15 -4.77
CA GLU A 40 -15.44 0.26 -5.10
C GLU A 40 -15.26 1.10 -3.82
N PRO A 41 -14.33 2.09 -3.82
CA PRO A 41 -14.14 2.94 -2.65
C PRO A 41 -15.37 3.82 -2.43
N SER A 42 -15.83 3.88 -1.19
CA SER A 42 -16.94 4.73 -0.78
C SER A 42 -16.41 6.00 -0.11
N TYR A 43 -16.81 7.16 -0.62
CA TYR A 43 -16.43 8.46 -0.07
C TYR A 43 -17.63 9.22 0.44
N MET A 44 -17.53 9.77 1.66
CA MET A 44 -18.52 10.73 2.14
C MET A 44 -18.35 12.05 1.39
N ARG A 45 -19.42 12.54 0.79
CA ARG A 45 -19.47 13.84 0.09
C ARG A 45 -20.32 14.81 0.88
N LYS A 46 -19.93 16.07 0.89
CA LYS A 46 -20.83 17.14 1.29
C LYS A 46 -21.84 17.41 0.14
N ILE A 47 -23.02 17.85 0.48
CA ILE A 47 -24.03 18.22 -0.53
C ILE A 47 -23.45 19.34 -1.41
N GLY A 48 -23.43 19.14 -2.74
CA GLY A 48 -22.86 20.09 -3.70
C GLY A 48 -21.34 20.02 -3.91
N GLU A 49 -20.67 19.04 -3.31
CA GLU A 49 -19.24 18.79 -3.55
C GLU A 49 -19.07 17.89 -4.77
N GLU A 50 -18.63 18.47 -5.88
CA GLU A 50 -18.36 17.74 -7.12
C GLU A 50 -16.87 17.39 -7.23
N PRO A 51 -16.54 16.18 -7.76
CA PRO A 51 -15.15 15.83 -8.03
C PRO A 51 -14.52 16.77 -9.05
N ILE A 52 -13.28 17.17 -8.81
CA ILE A 52 -12.49 17.99 -9.72
C ILE A 52 -11.53 17.11 -10.54
N SER A 53 -11.09 17.62 -11.70
CA SER A 53 -10.09 16.90 -12.50
C SER A 53 -8.81 16.68 -11.71
N VAL A 54 -8.22 15.47 -11.81
CA VAL A 54 -6.92 15.16 -11.20
C VAL A 54 -5.82 16.11 -11.68
N TYR A 55 -5.96 16.70 -12.86
CA TYR A 55 -5.01 17.65 -13.44
C TYR A 55 -5.21 19.09 -12.93
N THR A 56 -6.25 19.36 -12.15
CA THR A 56 -6.46 20.69 -11.56
C THR A 56 -5.36 20.98 -10.53
N THR A 57 -4.70 22.14 -10.70
CA THR A 57 -3.70 22.61 -9.75
C THR A 57 -4.40 23.17 -8.51
N ILE A 58 -4.08 22.61 -7.36
CA ILE A 58 -4.56 23.05 -6.04
C ILE A 58 -3.39 23.02 -5.06
N PRO A 59 -3.47 23.77 -3.95
CA PRO A 59 -2.47 23.68 -2.88
C PRO A 59 -2.35 22.25 -2.34
N ASP A 60 -1.13 21.80 -2.04
CA ASP A 60 -0.87 20.43 -1.56
C ASP A 60 -1.69 20.08 -0.31
N GLY A 61 -1.88 21.03 0.61
CA GLY A 61 -2.68 20.84 1.83
C GLY A 61 -4.19 20.71 1.60
N ASP A 62 -4.68 21.00 0.38
CA ASP A 62 -6.09 20.85 0.02
C ASP A 62 -6.38 19.51 -0.68
N VAL A 63 -5.35 18.81 -1.16
CA VAL A 63 -5.52 17.50 -1.81
C VAL A 63 -6.34 16.51 -0.97
N PRO A 64 -6.10 16.34 0.34
CA PRO A 64 -6.88 15.41 1.16
C PRO A 64 -8.34 15.79 1.35
N LYS A 65 -8.73 17.02 0.97
CA LYS A 65 -10.10 17.53 1.12
C LYS A 65 -10.95 17.34 -0.13
N CYS A 66 -10.32 17.01 -1.27
CA CYS A 66 -10.96 16.93 -2.58
C CYS A 66 -11.20 15.50 -3.03
N LEU A 67 -12.22 15.33 -3.86
CA LEU A 67 -12.42 14.16 -4.70
C LEU A 67 -11.93 14.47 -6.12
N PHE A 68 -11.30 13.49 -6.74
CA PHE A 68 -10.72 13.64 -8.07
C PHE A 68 -11.35 12.70 -9.07
N ASN A 69 -11.49 13.16 -10.30
CA ASN A 69 -11.95 12.41 -11.47
C ASN A 69 -11.05 12.66 -12.69
N GLY A 70 -11.48 12.20 -13.88
CA GLY A 70 -10.77 12.42 -15.14
C GLY A 70 -9.70 11.38 -15.44
N PHE A 71 -9.73 10.25 -14.76
CA PHE A 71 -8.84 9.11 -14.98
C PHE A 71 -9.24 8.31 -16.22
N LYS A 72 -8.25 7.79 -16.95
CA LYS A 72 -8.44 6.92 -18.12
C LYS A 72 -7.99 5.48 -17.85
N LYS A 73 -6.98 5.32 -16.97
CA LYS A 73 -6.37 4.04 -16.65
C LYS A 73 -6.73 3.54 -15.25
N ALA A 74 -7.33 4.39 -14.43
CA ALA A 74 -7.78 4.00 -13.10
C ALA A 74 -8.95 3.02 -13.16
N LEU A 75 -8.99 2.11 -12.20
CA LEU A 75 -10.06 1.10 -12.13
C LEU A 75 -11.42 1.71 -11.75
N HIS A 76 -11.40 2.80 -10.95
CA HIS A 76 -12.60 3.51 -10.54
C HIS A 76 -12.59 4.96 -11.03
N PRO A 77 -13.75 5.54 -11.30
CA PRO A 77 -13.84 6.88 -11.91
C PRO A 77 -13.52 8.02 -10.93
N ILE A 78 -13.56 7.76 -9.63
CA ILE A 78 -13.37 8.78 -8.59
C ILE A 78 -12.43 8.23 -7.52
N TYR A 79 -11.45 9.07 -7.12
CA TYR A 79 -10.57 8.78 -5.99
C TYR A 79 -10.39 9.98 -5.08
N LYS A 80 -10.04 9.68 -3.84
CA LYS A 80 -9.52 10.61 -2.84
C LYS A 80 -8.08 10.22 -2.53
N PHE A 81 -7.20 11.21 -2.40
CA PHE A 81 -5.80 10.99 -2.03
C PHE A 81 -5.55 11.57 -0.65
N ASP A 82 -4.75 10.89 0.16
CA ASP A 82 -4.41 11.34 1.51
C ASP A 82 -3.28 12.37 1.50
N SER A 83 -2.56 12.46 0.36
CA SER A 83 -1.44 13.37 0.20
C SER A 83 -1.26 13.85 -1.25
N ALA A 84 -0.56 14.98 -1.42
CA ALA A 84 -0.23 15.49 -2.74
C ALA A 84 0.75 14.58 -3.53
N PRO A 85 1.75 13.92 -2.93
CA PRO A 85 2.55 12.91 -3.62
C PRO A 85 1.72 11.77 -4.21
N GLU A 86 0.71 11.27 -3.50
CA GLU A 86 -0.19 10.24 -4.04
C GLU A 86 -0.97 10.74 -5.25
N LYS A 87 -1.51 11.97 -5.21
CA LYS A 87 -2.14 12.59 -6.38
C LYS A 87 -1.18 12.71 -7.55
N ARG A 88 0.08 13.16 -7.31
CA ARG A 88 1.10 13.25 -8.36
C ARG A 88 1.42 11.88 -8.96
N PHE A 89 1.51 10.84 -8.13
CA PHE A 89 1.74 9.47 -8.61
C PHE A 89 0.59 8.96 -9.49
N ALA A 90 -0.66 9.25 -9.14
CA ALA A 90 -1.80 8.93 -9.99
C ALA A 90 -1.66 9.60 -11.38
N ILE A 91 -1.21 10.86 -11.45
CA ILE A 91 -0.94 11.56 -12.72
C ILE A 91 0.20 10.87 -13.48
N VAL A 92 1.26 10.45 -12.81
CA VAL A 92 2.36 9.67 -13.42
C VAL A 92 1.81 8.38 -14.05
N CYS A 93 0.97 7.63 -13.34
CA CYS A 93 0.35 6.42 -13.88
C CYS A 93 -0.54 6.71 -15.10
N GLU A 94 -1.32 7.79 -15.08
CA GLU A 94 -2.17 8.18 -16.21
C GLU A 94 -1.39 8.57 -17.47
N GLN A 95 -0.22 9.20 -17.32
CA GLN A 95 0.59 9.73 -18.41
C GLN A 95 1.59 8.71 -18.99
N ASN A 96 1.94 7.66 -18.26
CA ASN A 96 2.94 6.71 -18.70
C ASN A 96 2.34 5.61 -19.58
N GLU A 97 2.86 5.42 -20.79
CA GLU A 97 2.33 4.46 -21.78
C GLU A 97 2.45 3.00 -21.31
N GLU A 98 3.45 2.66 -20.54
CA GLU A 98 3.65 1.30 -20.02
C GLU A 98 2.62 0.89 -18.95
N VAL A 99 1.99 1.85 -18.30
CA VAL A 99 0.92 1.59 -17.34
C VAL A 99 -0.38 1.27 -18.11
N ILE A 100 -0.87 0.07 -17.93
CA ILE A 100 -2.14 -0.39 -18.52
C ILE A 100 -3.31 0.06 -17.64
N LYS A 101 -3.23 -0.25 -16.33
CA LYS A 101 -4.24 0.10 -15.34
C LYS A 101 -3.61 0.35 -13.99
N TRP A 102 -4.33 1.05 -13.14
CA TRP A 102 -3.95 1.21 -11.75
C TRP A 102 -5.17 1.27 -10.83
N LEU A 103 -4.95 0.93 -9.59
CA LEU A 103 -5.94 0.90 -8.52
C LEU A 103 -5.35 1.57 -7.28
N ARG A 104 -6.09 2.46 -6.62
CA ARG A 104 -5.90 2.76 -5.21
C ARG A 104 -6.84 1.84 -4.43
N PRO A 105 -6.32 0.87 -3.68
CA PRO A 105 -7.16 -0.09 -2.98
C PRO A 105 -8.11 0.59 -2.00
N ALA A 106 -9.33 0.09 -1.93
CA ALA A 106 -10.26 0.48 -0.86
C ALA A 106 -9.78 -0.10 0.48
N ALA A 107 -10.22 0.50 1.58
CA ALA A 107 -9.94 -0.03 2.90
C ALA A 107 -10.37 -1.50 3.01
N LYS A 108 -9.50 -2.33 3.58
CA LYS A 108 -9.68 -3.78 3.72
C LYS A 108 -9.66 -4.58 2.40
N GLN A 109 -9.21 -3.98 1.30
CA GLN A 109 -9.05 -4.66 0.02
C GLN A 109 -7.99 -5.77 0.10
N PHE A 110 -6.87 -5.50 0.77
CA PHE A 110 -5.81 -6.46 0.99
C PHE A 110 -5.84 -7.04 2.41
N ASN A 111 -5.67 -8.35 2.52
CA ASN A 111 -5.58 -9.06 3.81
C ASN A 111 -4.11 -9.34 4.16
N LEU A 112 -3.27 -8.33 4.06
CA LEU A 112 -1.88 -8.40 4.46
C LEU A 112 -1.74 -7.92 5.90
N PHE A 113 -1.11 -8.73 6.75
CA PHE A 113 -0.92 -8.42 8.16
C PHE A 113 0.57 -8.40 8.48
N TYR A 114 0.98 -7.44 9.31
CA TYR A 114 2.35 -7.27 9.78
C TYR A 114 2.38 -7.02 11.30
N GLY A 115 3.57 -7.12 11.89
CA GLY A 115 3.76 -6.89 13.32
C GLY A 115 2.77 -7.69 14.18
N ASN A 116 2.08 -7.01 15.09
CA ASN A 116 1.11 -7.61 16.00
C ASN A 116 -0.31 -7.71 15.40
N GLY A 117 -0.44 -8.11 14.14
CA GLY A 117 -1.73 -8.27 13.47
C GLY A 117 -2.32 -6.98 12.92
N GLN A 118 -1.50 -5.96 12.71
CA GLN A 118 -1.92 -4.75 12.02
C GLN A 118 -2.08 -5.02 10.53
N ARG A 119 -3.10 -4.40 9.92
CA ARG A 119 -3.35 -4.54 8.48
C ARG A 119 -2.45 -3.60 7.69
N TYR A 120 -1.80 -4.12 6.66
CA TYR A 120 -1.13 -3.35 5.64
C TYR A 120 -2.07 -3.09 4.48
N GLU A 121 -2.18 -1.85 4.08
CA GLU A 121 -2.94 -1.40 2.91
C GLU A 121 -1.98 -0.60 2.01
N PRO A 122 -1.66 -1.10 0.81
CA PRO A 122 -0.76 -0.39 -0.11
C PRO A 122 -1.45 0.85 -0.68
N ASP A 123 -0.67 1.88 -1.01
CA ASP A 123 -1.20 3.10 -1.60
C ASP A 123 -1.74 2.86 -3.02
N PHE A 124 -1.03 2.05 -3.83
CA PHE A 124 -1.44 1.72 -5.19
C PHE A 124 -1.10 0.29 -5.59
N VAL A 125 -1.88 -0.23 -6.55
CA VAL A 125 -1.54 -1.37 -7.38
C VAL A 125 -1.49 -0.89 -8.82
N VAL A 126 -0.39 -1.17 -9.53
CA VAL A 126 -0.19 -0.73 -10.91
C VAL A 126 0.10 -1.92 -11.79
N GLU A 127 -0.56 -2.01 -12.93
CA GLU A 127 -0.42 -3.06 -13.93
C GLU A 127 0.31 -2.54 -15.16
N THR A 128 1.37 -3.24 -15.55
CA THR A 128 2.05 -3.09 -16.85
C THR A 128 1.83 -4.34 -17.72
N SER A 129 2.51 -4.44 -18.86
CA SER A 129 2.40 -5.59 -19.75
C SER A 129 2.80 -6.91 -19.10
N ASP A 130 3.79 -6.90 -18.22
CA ASP A 130 4.46 -8.06 -17.66
C ASP A 130 4.50 -8.12 -16.11
N THR A 131 4.22 -7.00 -15.46
CA THR A 131 4.43 -6.86 -14.02
C THR A 131 3.24 -6.19 -13.33
N MET A 132 2.93 -6.67 -12.13
CA MET A 132 2.05 -6.04 -11.15
C MET A 132 2.91 -5.37 -10.09
N TYR A 133 2.69 -4.10 -9.83
CA TYR A 133 3.43 -3.36 -8.81
C TYR A 133 2.54 -3.06 -7.61
N LEU A 134 3.03 -3.41 -6.43
CA LEU A 134 2.49 -2.97 -5.15
C LEU A 134 3.28 -1.73 -4.72
N VAL A 135 2.64 -0.59 -4.58
CA VAL A 135 3.33 0.69 -4.39
C VAL A 135 2.98 1.33 -3.06
N GLU A 136 4.01 1.82 -2.39
CA GLU A 136 3.92 2.60 -1.16
C GLU A 136 4.73 3.88 -1.31
N ILE A 137 4.12 5.03 -0.97
CA ILE A 137 4.76 6.35 -1.03
C ILE A 137 4.93 6.88 0.38
N LYS A 138 6.17 7.19 0.78
CA LYS A 138 6.49 7.61 2.15
C LYS A 138 7.24 8.93 2.19
N GLY A 139 6.90 9.76 3.19
CA GLY A 139 7.72 10.90 3.55
C GLY A 139 9.11 10.47 4.01
N GLU A 140 10.11 11.26 3.68
CA GLU A 140 11.52 10.96 3.97
C GLU A 140 11.78 10.78 5.48
N ASP A 141 11.07 11.52 6.31
CA ASP A 141 11.12 11.44 7.77
C ASP A 141 10.58 10.12 8.33
N LYS A 142 9.86 9.35 7.51
CA LYS A 142 9.19 8.10 7.90
C LYS A 142 9.75 6.85 7.21
N LEU A 143 10.73 6.99 6.30
CA LEU A 143 11.27 5.86 5.54
C LEU A 143 11.88 4.78 6.44
N ASN A 144 12.54 5.17 7.53
CA ASN A 144 13.25 4.29 8.46
C ASN A 144 12.48 4.08 9.78
N ASP A 145 11.22 4.47 9.86
CA ASP A 145 10.37 4.16 11.01
C ASP A 145 10.13 2.65 11.09
N GLU A 146 10.30 2.06 12.28
CA GLU A 146 10.22 0.61 12.50
C GLU A 146 8.91 0.00 11.96
N ASN A 147 7.78 0.69 12.20
CA ASN A 147 6.49 0.25 11.72
C ASN A 147 6.40 0.26 10.18
N ASN A 148 7.03 1.24 9.53
CA ASN A 148 7.07 1.32 8.07
C ASN A 148 8.03 0.29 7.48
N LEU A 149 9.13 -0.04 8.16
CA LEU A 149 10.03 -1.12 7.75
C LEU A 149 9.33 -2.48 7.81
N GLN A 150 8.54 -2.76 8.87
CA GLN A 150 7.74 -3.99 8.96
C GLN A 150 6.70 -4.08 7.83
N LYS A 151 6.04 -2.97 7.47
CA LYS A 151 5.14 -2.91 6.31
C LYS A 151 5.88 -3.21 5.01
N LYS A 152 7.04 -2.59 4.80
CA LYS A 152 7.91 -2.81 3.63
C LYS A 152 8.28 -4.29 3.51
N GLN A 153 8.79 -4.90 4.58
CA GLN A 153 9.15 -6.33 4.61
C GLN A 153 7.95 -7.22 4.25
N ARG A 154 6.77 -6.93 4.83
CA ARG A 154 5.56 -7.70 4.52
C ARG A 154 5.13 -7.56 3.06
N ALA A 155 5.25 -6.36 2.48
CA ALA A 155 4.95 -6.12 1.06
C ALA A 155 5.94 -6.83 0.13
N VAL A 156 7.24 -6.78 0.44
CA VAL A 156 8.30 -7.52 -0.26
C VAL A 156 7.98 -9.01 -0.25
N ARG A 157 7.72 -9.57 0.93
CA ARG A 157 7.39 -11.00 1.06
C ARG A 157 6.16 -11.40 0.25
N TYR A 158 5.11 -10.58 0.29
CA TYR A 158 3.92 -10.80 -0.53
C TYR A 158 4.28 -10.86 -2.02
N CYS A 159 5.02 -9.89 -2.52
CA CYS A 159 5.40 -9.84 -3.94
C CYS A 159 6.27 -11.03 -4.37
N GLN A 160 7.22 -11.45 -3.53
CA GLN A 160 8.05 -12.64 -3.79
C GLN A 160 7.19 -13.91 -3.91
N VAL A 161 6.31 -14.12 -2.93
CA VAL A 161 5.43 -15.29 -2.85
C VAL A 161 4.42 -15.29 -4.00
N ALA A 162 3.80 -14.13 -4.29
CA ALA A 162 2.88 -13.96 -5.41
C ALA A 162 3.56 -14.18 -6.77
N SER A 163 4.84 -13.79 -6.92
CA SER A 163 5.63 -14.03 -8.14
C SER A 163 5.96 -15.50 -8.35
N VAL A 164 6.26 -16.25 -7.29
CA VAL A 164 6.45 -17.71 -7.38
C VAL A 164 5.17 -18.40 -7.87
N TYR A 165 4.02 -18.04 -7.30
CA TYR A 165 2.74 -18.56 -7.77
C TYR A 165 2.47 -18.16 -9.23
N ALA A 166 2.67 -16.89 -9.57
CA ALA A 166 2.45 -16.34 -10.90
C ALA A 166 3.27 -17.08 -11.97
N SER A 167 4.53 -17.40 -11.70
CA SER A 167 5.42 -18.13 -12.60
C SER A 167 4.87 -19.51 -12.96
N GLY A 168 4.26 -20.21 -11.99
CA GLY A 168 3.66 -21.53 -12.23
C GLY A 168 2.31 -21.49 -12.97
N HIS A 169 1.70 -20.32 -13.13
CA HIS A 169 0.35 -20.16 -13.66
C HIS A 169 0.26 -19.23 -14.88
N GLY A 170 1.40 -18.81 -15.44
CA GLY A 170 1.43 -17.89 -16.59
C GLY A 170 0.84 -16.50 -16.29
N LEU A 171 0.93 -16.06 -15.03
CA LEU A 171 0.48 -14.75 -14.58
C LEU A 171 1.65 -13.77 -14.49
N LYS A 172 1.35 -12.47 -14.32
CA LYS A 172 2.35 -11.41 -14.19
C LYS A 172 3.06 -11.49 -12.85
N GLN A 173 4.36 -11.23 -12.86
CA GLN A 173 5.16 -11.13 -11.63
C GLN A 173 4.74 -9.94 -10.79
N TRP A 174 4.99 -10.00 -9.48
CA TRP A 174 4.72 -8.94 -8.55
C TRP A 174 6.02 -8.29 -8.07
N LYS A 175 6.03 -6.98 -8.00
CA LYS A 175 7.13 -6.17 -7.50
C LYS A 175 6.65 -5.16 -6.48
N HIS A 176 7.50 -4.83 -5.51
CA HIS A 176 7.19 -3.80 -4.52
C HIS A 176 8.01 -2.55 -4.76
N LEU A 177 7.32 -1.42 -4.93
CA LEU A 177 7.94 -0.10 -5.03
C LEU A 177 7.76 0.65 -3.71
N TYR A 178 8.88 1.06 -3.11
CA TYR A 178 8.89 1.88 -1.90
C TYR A 178 9.51 3.25 -2.23
N ILE A 179 8.64 4.24 -2.48
CA ILE A 179 9.01 5.48 -3.15
C ILE A 179 9.03 6.64 -2.15
N PRO A 180 10.18 7.34 -1.96
CA PRO A 180 10.21 8.59 -1.21
C PRO A 180 9.32 9.66 -1.87
N SER A 181 8.52 10.36 -1.07
CA SER A 181 7.49 11.29 -1.57
C SER A 181 8.04 12.43 -2.42
N GLN A 182 9.26 12.90 -2.14
CA GLN A 182 9.94 13.97 -2.92
C GLN A 182 10.34 13.51 -4.34
N GLN A 183 10.45 12.20 -4.56
CA GLN A 183 10.79 11.65 -5.88
C GLN A 183 9.58 11.57 -6.82
N VAL A 184 8.37 11.78 -6.28
CA VAL A 184 7.13 11.74 -7.06
C VAL A 184 6.77 13.14 -7.52
N GLN A 185 7.12 13.44 -8.77
CA GLN A 185 6.76 14.68 -9.45
C GLN A 185 5.84 14.36 -10.64
N THR A 186 5.02 15.31 -11.08
CA THR A 186 4.06 15.09 -12.18
C THR A 186 4.72 14.79 -13.52
N ASN A 187 5.99 15.14 -13.68
CA ASN A 187 6.83 14.85 -14.85
C ASN A 187 7.75 13.63 -14.64
N SER A 188 7.61 12.90 -13.54
CA SER A 188 8.37 11.66 -13.33
C SER A 188 7.94 10.59 -14.32
N SER A 189 8.88 9.76 -14.76
CA SER A 189 8.56 8.54 -15.51
C SER A 189 8.25 7.40 -14.54
N PHE A 190 7.15 6.69 -14.76
CA PHE A 190 6.82 5.47 -13.97
C PHE A 190 7.93 4.44 -14.07
N THR A 191 8.45 4.22 -15.29
CA THR A 191 9.55 3.28 -15.55
C THR A 191 10.79 3.58 -14.72
N MET A 192 11.19 4.87 -14.67
CA MET A 192 12.34 5.27 -13.86
C MET A 192 12.09 5.11 -12.37
N LEU A 193 10.87 5.43 -11.89
CA LEU A 193 10.50 5.19 -10.50
C LEU A 193 10.53 3.69 -10.17
N ALA A 194 9.99 2.84 -11.06
CA ALA A 194 9.99 1.41 -10.89
C ALA A 194 11.41 0.83 -10.86
N GLN A 195 12.30 1.26 -11.77
CA GLN A 195 13.69 0.79 -11.78
C GLN A 195 14.48 1.21 -10.53
N ARG A 196 14.22 2.43 -10.03
CA ARG A 196 15.01 2.99 -8.93
C ARG A 196 14.55 2.55 -7.56
N PHE A 197 13.26 2.29 -7.39
CA PHE A 197 12.64 2.05 -6.08
C PHE A 197 12.00 0.67 -5.94
N ASP A 198 12.35 -0.26 -6.84
CA ASP A 198 12.01 -1.68 -6.69
C ASP A 198 12.86 -2.28 -5.57
N VAL A 199 12.20 -2.66 -4.49
CA VAL A 199 12.83 -3.25 -3.30
C VAL A 199 12.51 -4.75 -3.15
N THR A 200 11.94 -5.38 -4.17
CA THR A 200 11.45 -6.77 -4.12
C THR A 200 12.55 -7.80 -3.83
N GLN A 201 13.81 -7.50 -4.21
CA GLN A 201 14.95 -8.37 -4.00
C GLN A 201 15.75 -8.04 -2.72
N GLU A 202 15.33 -7.05 -1.93
CA GLU A 202 15.94 -6.78 -0.64
C GLU A 202 15.69 -7.97 0.30
N ASN A 203 16.75 -8.62 0.75
CA ASN A 203 16.68 -9.71 1.71
C ASN A 203 16.36 -9.15 3.11
N GLU A 204 15.66 -9.94 3.92
CA GLU A 204 15.52 -9.69 5.35
C GLU A 204 16.93 -9.82 5.97
N GLU A 205 17.53 -8.69 6.42
CA GLU A 205 18.68 -8.69 7.29
C GLU A 205 18.26 -8.84 8.75
#